data_e8a997b754973d75efe82bce4aa4daa6
#
_entry.id   e8a997b754973d75efe82bce4aa4daa6
#
_cell.length_a   1.000
_cell.length_b   1.000
_cell.length_c   1.000
_cell.angle_alpha   90.00
_cell.angle_beta   90.00
_cell.angle_gamma   90.00
#
_symmetry.space_group_name_H-M   'P 1'
#
loop_
_entity.id
_entity.type
_entity.pdbx_description
1 polymer ?
#
loop_
_entity_poly.entity_id
_entity_poly.type
_entity_poly.pdbx_seq_one_letter_code
_entity_poly.pdbx_strand_id
1 'polypeptide(L)'
;MNAADRRVALVTGGAGALGAAIAARLAADGSDVVLLDVDADGVAREAARLRSGTDRRVEGWAADVSDVDSVERAMARLRDEFGRLDQLVNNAAVNRRADLASVGPRDWDPVMRVNLWGPTALCQAAVPLWRAAGAGRVVNISSRTWLSGGPLAYTASKAGVVGLTRALALELAPLDVTVNAVAPSMVVTPFTRQGRSDEEFAEFLARHQKMTPIRRLATPEDVAGAVAFLASPQAGFITGEVLHVCGGAQLAPAP
;
A
#
# COMPACT_ATOMS: atom_id res chain seq x y z
N MET A 1 -10.89 -13.66 -22.85
CA MET A 1 -9.65 -13.90 -22.10
C MET A 1 -9.89 -15.11 -21.20
N ASN A 2 -9.11 -16.16 -21.35
CA ASN A 2 -9.26 -17.38 -20.55
C ASN A 2 -8.98 -17.08 -19.08
N ALA A 3 -9.59 -17.79 -18.12
CA ALA A 3 -9.35 -17.52 -16.68
C ALA A 3 -7.85 -17.65 -16.31
N ALA A 4 -7.10 -18.49 -17.02
CA ALA A 4 -5.65 -18.67 -16.84
C ALA A 4 -4.80 -17.45 -17.27
N ASP A 5 -5.36 -16.53 -18.07
CA ASP A 5 -4.63 -15.33 -18.55
C ASP A 5 -4.87 -14.09 -17.68
N ARG A 6 -5.67 -14.23 -16.62
CA ARG A 6 -6.00 -13.10 -15.74
C ARG A 6 -4.86 -12.81 -14.78
N ARG A 7 -4.52 -11.53 -14.62
CA ARG A 7 -3.57 -11.08 -13.62
C ARG A 7 -4.16 -11.26 -12.22
N VAL A 8 -3.33 -11.54 -11.24
CA VAL A 8 -3.69 -11.64 -9.83
C VAL A 8 -3.00 -10.54 -9.06
N ALA A 9 -3.80 -9.75 -8.34
CA ALA A 9 -3.33 -8.67 -7.48
C ALA A 9 -3.54 -9.03 -6.00
N LEU A 10 -2.54 -8.76 -5.16
CA LEU A 10 -2.62 -8.84 -3.70
C LEU A 10 -2.49 -7.43 -3.13
N VAL A 11 -3.48 -7.00 -2.33
CA VAL A 11 -3.51 -5.65 -1.71
C VAL A 11 -3.62 -5.80 -0.20
N THR A 12 -2.62 -5.32 0.54
CA THR A 12 -2.66 -5.32 2.01
C THR A 12 -3.32 -4.06 2.58
N GLY A 13 -3.89 -4.13 3.78
CA GLY A 13 -4.70 -3.06 4.34
C GLY A 13 -6.03 -2.90 3.58
N GLY A 14 -6.59 -4.01 3.13
CA GLY A 14 -7.73 -4.08 2.21
C GLY A 14 -9.07 -3.66 2.82
N ALA A 15 -9.21 -3.69 4.14
CA ALA A 15 -10.38 -3.18 4.85
C ALA A 15 -10.40 -1.64 4.93
N GLY A 16 -9.23 -0.99 4.73
CA GLY A 16 -9.10 0.46 4.76
C GLY A 16 -9.52 1.13 3.44
N ALA A 17 -9.95 2.39 3.52
CA ALA A 17 -10.47 3.15 2.37
C ALA A 17 -9.48 3.21 1.18
N LEU A 18 -8.18 3.35 1.46
CA LEU A 18 -7.16 3.40 0.41
C LEU A 18 -6.95 2.03 -0.24
N GLY A 19 -6.83 0.96 0.56
CA GLY A 19 -6.69 -0.40 0.06
C GLY A 19 -7.89 -0.84 -0.77
N ALA A 20 -9.10 -0.51 -0.31
CA ALA A 20 -10.35 -0.78 -1.03
C ALA A 20 -10.42 -0.05 -2.38
N ALA A 21 -10.01 1.23 -2.44
CA ALA A 21 -9.98 1.98 -3.69
C ALA A 21 -8.93 1.43 -4.68
N ILE A 22 -7.75 1.04 -4.19
CA ILE A 22 -6.72 0.38 -4.99
C ILE A 22 -7.25 -0.94 -5.56
N ALA A 23 -7.85 -1.78 -4.72
CA ALA A 23 -8.42 -3.05 -5.13
C ALA A 23 -9.52 -2.88 -6.18
N ALA A 24 -10.44 -1.93 -5.98
CA ALA A 24 -11.48 -1.59 -6.93
C ALA A 24 -10.90 -1.21 -8.30
N ARG A 25 -9.86 -0.39 -8.30
CA ARG A 25 -9.19 0.05 -9.53
C ARG A 25 -8.50 -1.10 -10.23
N LEU A 26 -7.76 -1.96 -9.53
CA LEU A 26 -7.09 -3.12 -10.14
C LEU A 26 -8.09 -4.14 -10.68
N ALA A 27 -9.23 -4.34 -10.00
CA ALA A 27 -10.32 -5.17 -10.51
C ALA A 27 -10.92 -4.59 -11.80
N ALA A 28 -11.18 -3.28 -11.84
CA ALA A 28 -11.66 -2.58 -13.04
C ALA A 28 -10.67 -2.68 -14.21
N ASP A 29 -9.36 -2.68 -13.91
CA ASP A 29 -8.29 -2.86 -14.91
C ASP A 29 -8.06 -4.35 -15.29
N GLY A 30 -8.94 -5.27 -14.81
CA GLY A 30 -9.03 -6.65 -15.25
C GLY A 30 -8.26 -7.68 -14.42
N SER A 31 -7.80 -7.33 -13.21
CA SER A 31 -7.14 -8.27 -12.30
C SER A 31 -8.15 -8.96 -11.38
N ASP A 32 -7.93 -10.25 -11.10
CA ASP A 32 -8.50 -10.88 -9.92
C ASP A 32 -7.78 -10.34 -8.69
N VAL A 33 -8.48 -10.09 -7.58
CA VAL A 33 -7.92 -9.35 -6.44
C VAL A 33 -8.09 -10.11 -5.14
N VAL A 34 -7.00 -10.20 -4.39
CA VAL A 34 -6.98 -10.66 -3.01
C VAL A 34 -6.70 -9.48 -2.09
N LEU A 35 -7.61 -9.23 -1.16
CA LEU A 35 -7.47 -8.24 -0.10
C LEU A 35 -6.97 -8.93 1.16
N LEU A 36 -5.90 -8.43 1.78
CA LEU A 36 -5.44 -8.87 3.10
C LEU A 36 -5.65 -7.75 4.12
N ASP A 37 -6.19 -8.08 5.29
CA ASP A 37 -6.24 -7.18 6.44
C ASP A 37 -6.26 -7.98 7.74
N VAL A 38 -5.84 -7.35 8.84
CA VAL A 38 -5.99 -7.92 10.19
C VAL A 38 -7.46 -7.87 10.65
N ASP A 39 -8.26 -6.93 10.15
CA ASP A 39 -9.71 -6.85 10.37
C ASP A 39 -10.44 -7.84 9.44
N ALA A 40 -10.69 -9.04 9.97
CA ALA A 40 -11.34 -10.13 9.24
C ALA A 40 -12.73 -9.75 8.71
N ASP A 41 -13.54 -9.09 9.52
CA ASP A 41 -14.89 -8.68 9.14
C ASP A 41 -14.86 -7.52 8.13
N GLY A 42 -13.95 -6.57 8.33
CA GLY A 42 -13.75 -5.44 7.43
C GLY A 42 -13.34 -5.91 6.04
N VAL A 43 -12.35 -6.78 5.93
CA VAL A 43 -11.87 -7.26 4.64
C VAL A 43 -12.89 -8.14 3.93
N ALA A 44 -13.68 -8.93 4.66
CA ALA A 44 -14.76 -9.73 4.11
C ALA A 44 -15.89 -8.83 3.53
N ARG A 45 -16.27 -7.76 4.27
CA ARG A 45 -17.26 -6.78 3.80
C ARG A 45 -16.79 -6.08 2.53
N GLU A 46 -15.53 -5.62 2.48
CA GLU A 46 -15.00 -4.93 1.31
C GLU A 46 -14.90 -5.85 0.09
N ALA A 47 -14.45 -7.09 0.27
CA ALA A 47 -14.43 -8.07 -0.81
C ALA A 47 -15.84 -8.36 -1.35
N ALA A 48 -16.85 -8.48 -0.49
CA ALA A 48 -18.25 -8.68 -0.89
C ALA A 48 -18.77 -7.45 -1.67
N ARG A 49 -18.48 -6.23 -1.20
CA ARG A 49 -18.85 -4.99 -1.88
C ARG A 49 -18.23 -4.89 -3.28
N LEU A 50 -16.96 -5.21 -3.41
CA LEU A 50 -16.25 -5.16 -4.70
C LEU A 50 -16.76 -6.22 -5.67
N ARG A 51 -17.05 -7.44 -5.21
CA ARG A 51 -17.62 -8.52 -6.05
C ARG A 51 -18.91 -8.13 -6.73
N SER A 52 -19.74 -7.32 -6.10
CA SER A 52 -21.00 -6.87 -6.69
C SER A 52 -20.83 -5.92 -7.89
N GLY A 53 -19.66 -5.33 -8.06
CA GLY A 53 -19.37 -4.35 -9.12
C GLY A 53 -18.43 -4.83 -10.22
N THR A 54 -18.02 -6.12 -10.21
CA THR A 54 -17.05 -6.66 -11.18
C THR A 54 -17.30 -8.14 -11.50
N ASP A 55 -16.87 -8.58 -12.68
CA ASP A 55 -16.80 -10.00 -13.08
C ASP A 55 -15.46 -10.67 -12.66
N ARG A 56 -14.61 -9.92 -11.95
CA ARG A 56 -13.34 -10.43 -11.43
C ARG A 56 -13.54 -11.23 -10.14
N ARG A 57 -12.66 -12.20 -9.92
CA ARG A 57 -12.61 -12.86 -8.62
C ARG A 57 -12.03 -11.88 -7.59
N VAL A 58 -12.78 -11.63 -6.50
CA VAL A 58 -12.32 -10.79 -5.39
C VAL A 58 -12.47 -11.57 -4.10
N GLU A 59 -11.36 -11.76 -3.39
CA GLU A 59 -11.31 -12.47 -2.12
C GLU A 59 -10.84 -11.54 -1.01
N GLY A 60 -11.35 -11.73 0.20
CA GLY A 60 -10.91 -11.03 1.41
C GLY A 60 -10.43 -12.03 2.44
N TRP A 61 -9.18 -11.94 2.87
CA TRP A 61 -8.57 -12.86 3.82
C TRP A 61 -8.00 -12.12 5.02
N ALA A 62 -8.25 -12.66 6.22
CA ALA A 62 -7.63 -12.18 7.43
C ALA A 62 -6.16 -12.57 7.46
N ALA A 63 -5.25 -11.57 7.60
CA ALA A 63 -3.83 -11.81 7.78
C ALA A 63 -3.15 -10.62 8.48
N ASP A 64 -2.24 -10.91 9.39
CA ASP A 64 -1.35 -9.93 10.00
C ASP A 64 -0.01 -9.93 9.24
N VAL A 65 0.29 -8.85 8.53
CA VAL A 65 1.54 -8.69 7.77
C VAL A 65 2.78 -8.58 8.65
N SER A 66 2.62 -8.34 9.96
CA SER A 66 3.72 -8.30 10.92
C SER A 66 4.10 -9.68 11.49
N ASP A 67 3.25 -10.69 11.25
CA ASP A 67 3.45 -12.08 11.65
C ASP A 67 3.87 -12.93 10.44
N VAL A 68 5.07 -13.52 10.51
CA VAL A 68 5.66 -14.32 9.43
C VAL A 68 4.78 -15.53 9.08
N ASP A 69 4.30 -16.26 10.10
CA ASP A 69 3.47 -17.43 9.89
C ASP A 69 2.14 -17.06 9.22
N SER A 70 1.58 -15.90 9.56
CA SER A 70 0.35 -15.38 8.94
C SER A 70 0.57 -15.05 7.46
N VAL A 71 1.71 -14.40 7.15
CA VAL A 71 2.12 -14.11 5.76
C VAL A 71 2.32 -15.40 4.97
N GLU A 72 3.03 -16.38 5.53
CA GLU A 72 3.29 -17.66 4.87
C GLU A 72 2.00 -18.41 4.57
N ARG A 73 1.06 -18.47 5.51
CA ARG A 73 -0.26 -19.08 5.28
C ARG A 73 -1.06 -18.37 4.19
N ALA A 74 -1.08 -17.06 4.19
CA ALA A 74 -1.79 -16.28 3.17
C ALA A 74 -1.18 -16.49 1.78
N MET A 75 0.14 -16.51 1.67
CA MET A 75 0.85 -16.72 0.40
C MET A 75 0.78 -18.17 -0.10
N ALA A 76 0.77 -19.16 0.81
CA ALA A 76 0.49 -20.55 0.45
C ALA A 76 -0.92 -20.70 -0.13
N ARG A 77 -1.92 -20.13 0.53
CA ARG A 77 -3.30 -20.09 0.04
C ARG A 77 -3.40 -19.43 -1.34
N LEU A 78 -2.71 -18.28 -1.54
CA LEU A 78 -2.70 -17.57 -2.82
C LEU A 78 -2.12 -18.46 -3.92
N ARG A 79 -1.01 -19.14 -3.65
CA ARG A 79 -0.39 -20.08 -4.58
C ARG A 79 -1.35 -21.22 -4.94
N ASP A 80 -2.02 -21.80 -3.94
CA ASP A 80 -2.88 -22.96 -4.14
C ASP A 80 -4.18 -22.59 -4.88
N GLU A 81 -4.75 -21.40 -4.62
CA GLU A 81 -6.02 -20.96 -5.22
C GLU A 81 -5.87 -20.20 -6.55
N PHE A 82 -4.74 -19.53 -6.79
CA PHE A 82 -4.53 -18.68 -7.98
C PHE A 82 -3.32 -19.10 -8.82
N GLY A 83 -2.32 -19.76 -8.24
CA GLY A 83 -1.12 -20.23 -8.91
C GLY A 83 -0.15 -19.16 -9.39
N ARG A 84 -0.48 -17.87 -9.21
CA ARG A 84 0.30 -16.72 -9.69
C ARG A 84 0.10 -15.48 -8.82
N LEU A 85 1.06 -14.55 -8.90
CA LEU A 85 0.96 -13.21 -8.34
C LEU A 85 1.63 -12.22 -9.29
N ASP A 86 0.84 -11.38 -9.93
CA ASP A 86 1.34 -10.39 -10.89
C ASP A 86 1.58 -9.02 -10.27
N GLN A 87 0.77 -8.67 -9.28
CA GLN A 87 0.73 -7.34 -8.67
C GLN A 87 0.68 -7.47 -7.14
N LEU A 88 1.68 -6.95 -6.45
CA LEU A 88 1.70 -6.85 -4.99
C LEU A 88 1.64 -5.39 -4.58
N VAL A 89 0.61 -5.00 -3.81
CA VAL A 89 0.49 -3.65 -3.27
C VAL A 89 0.62 -3.69 -1.75
N ASN A 90 1.75 -3.23 -1.25
CA ASN A 90 2.03 -3.11 0.17
C ASN A 90 1.45 -1.79 0.70
N ASN A 91 0.17 -1.81 1.10
CA ASN A 91 -0.57 -0.65 1.59
C ASN A 91 -0.82 -0.69 3.12
N ALA A 92 -0.85 -1.86 3.75
CA ALA A 92 -1.03 -1.97 5.20
C ALA A 92 -0.05 -1.09 5.96
N ALA A 93 -0.56 -0.31 6.91
CA ALA A 93 0.26 0.57 7.74
C ALA A 93 -0.41 0.88 9.07
N VAL A 94 0.40 1.09 10.08
CA VAL A 94 -0.02 1.63 11.37
C VAL A 94 0.78 2.88 11.70
N ASN A 95 0.17 3.75 12.53
CA ASN A 95 0.82 4.94 13.05
C ASN A 95 0.66 4.97 14.56
N ARG A 96 1.74 5.26 15.26
CA ARG A 96 1.74 5.55 16.71
C ARG A 96 2.31 6.94 16.89
N ARG A 97 1.61 7.77 17.66
CA ARG A 97 2.03 9.11 17.99
C ARG A 97 2.65 9.10 19.37
N ALA A 98 3.89 9.49 19.46
CA ALA A 98 4.61 9.70 20.70
C ALA A 98 5.59 10.85 20.48
N ASP A 99 5.81 11.65 21.50
CA ASP A 99 6.82 12.70 21.50
C ASP A 99 8.20 12.10 21.74
N LEU A 100 9.24 12.81 21.31
CA LEU A 100 10.63 12.35 21.46
C LEU A 100 10.99 12.02 22.91
N ALA A 101 10.42 12.75 23.88
CA ALA A 101 10.69 12.53 25.28
C ALA A 101 10.04 11.25 25.87
N SER A 102 9.03 10.69 25.18
CA SER A 102 8.20 9.57 25.69
C SER A 102 8.20 8.34 24.79
N VAL A 103 8.69 8.45 23.54
CA VAL A 103 8.70 7.35 22.57
C VAL A 103 9.53 6.17 23.08
N GLY A 104 8.93 4.98 23.02
CA GLY A 104 9.59 3.74 23.41
C GLY A 104 9.35 2.60 22.43
N PRO A 105 9.89 1.39 22.73
CA PRO A 105 9.69 0.21 21.87
C PRO A 105 8.22 -0.11 21.57
N ARG A 106 7.30 0.14 22.52
CA ARG A 106 5.86 -0.09 22.33
C ARG A 106 5.24 0.79 21.25
N ASP A 107 5.81 1.97 21.00
CA ASP A 107 5.34 2.90 19.95
C ASP A 107 6.09 2.67 18.64
N TRP A 108 7.35 2.26 18.73
CA TRP A 108 8.27 2.11 17.60
C TRP A 108 8.12 0.76 16.89
N ASP A 109 8.25 -0.34 17.65
CA ASP A 109 8.37 -1.67 17.06
C ASP A 109 7.15 -2.10 16.23
N PRO A 110 5.89 -1.86 16.66
CA PRO A 110 4.72 -2.21 15.84
C PRO A 110 4.71 -1.47 14.51
N VAL A 111 5.15 -0.20 14.49
CA VAL A 111 5.20 0.60 13.27
C VAL A 111 6.24 0.04 12.31
N MET A 112 7.43 -0.31 12.79
CA MET A 112 8.48 -0.90 11.95
C MET A 112 8.10 -2.29 11.46
N ARG A 113 7.48 -3.10 12.31
CA ARG A 113 7.02 -4.45 11.93
C ARG A 113 5.97 -4.42 10.82
N VAL A 114 4.93 -3.61 10.97
CA VAL A 114 3.86 -3.53 9.97
C VAL A 114 4.34 -2.81 8.70
N ASN A 115 4.91 -1.60 8.86
CA ASN A 115 5.15 -0.70 7.73
C ASN A 115 6.40 -1.05 6.91
N LEU A 116 7.37 -1.75 7.49
CA LEU A 116 8.66 -2.03 6.83
C LEU A 116 8.95 -3.53 6.73
N TRP A 117 8.82 -4.29 7.81
CA TRP A 117 9.03 -5.74 7.77
C TRP A 117 7.93 -6.44 6.97
N GLY A 118 6.65 -6.07 7.14
CA GLY A 118 5.53 -6.66 6.40
C GLY A 118 5.72 -6.67 4.89
N PRO A 119 6.02 -5.53 4.23
CA PRO A 119 6.40 -5.49 2.82
C PRO A 119 7.57 -6.41 2.45
N THR A 120 8.59 -6.50 3.32
CA THR A 120 9.75 -7.38 3.11
C THR A 120 9.33 -8.86 3.12
N ALA A 121 8.57 -9.27 4.14
CA ALA A 121 8.10 -10.65 4.29
C ALA A 121 7.19 -11.08 3.12
N LEU A 122 6.29 -10.20 2.68
CA LEU A 122 5.43 -10.47 1.52
C LEU A 122 6.23 -10.60 0.23
N CYS A 123 7.20 -9.72 -0.03
CA CYS A 123 8.07 -9.85 -1.19
C CYS A 123 8.88 -11.15 -1.14
N GLN A 124 9.45 -11.50 0.02
CA GLN A 124 10.18 -12.74 0.21
C GLN A 124 9.31 -13.96 -0.10
N ALA A 125 8.10 -14.03 0.42
CA ALA A 125 7.17 -15.12 0.19
C ALA A 125 6.64 -15.19 -1.26
N ALA A 126 6.67 -14.07 -2.00
CA ALA A 126 6.26 -13.99 -3.41
C ALA A 126 7.34 -14.43 -4.41
N VAL A 127 8.62 -14.44 -4.03
CA VAL A 127 9.75 -14.80 -4.92
C VAL A 127 9.53 -16.11 -5.72
N PRO A 128 9.04 -17.20 -5.11
CA PRO A 128 8.80 -18.43 -5.88
C PRO A 128 7.77 -18.26 -7.01
N LEU A 129 6.71 -17.48 -6.79
CA LEU A 129 5.69 -17.19 -7.79
C LEU A 129 6.25 -16.32 -8.93
N TRP A 130 7.02 -15.29 -8.63
CA TRP A 130 7.66 -14.45 -9.63
C TRP A 130 8.73 -15.19 -10.42
N ARG A 131 9.50 -16.07 -9.76
CA ARG A 131 10.47 -16.91 -10.46
C ARG A 131 9.80 -17.86 -11.45
N ALA A 132 8.65 -18.38 -11.13
CA ALA A 132 7.88 -19.26 -12.03
C ALA A 132 7.21 -18.45 -13.16
N ALA A 133 6.73 -17.23 -12.88
CA ALA A 133 6.05 -16.38 -13.86
C ALA A 133 7.02 -15.60 -14.78
N GLY A 134 8.27 -15.35 -14.33
CA GLY A 134 9.23 -14.51 -15.02
C GLY A 134 8.83 -13.02 -15.09
N ALA A 135 7.92 -12.56 -14.23
CA ALA A 135 7.51 -11.17 -14.15
C ALA A 135 6.73 -10.88 -12.86
N GLY A 136 6.72 -9.61 -12.44
CA GLY A 136 5.90 -9.13 -11.32
C GLY A 136 5.95 -7.61 -11.18
N ARG A 137 5.00 -7.06 -10.45
CA ARG A 137 4.92 -5.61 -10.17
C ARG A 137 4.66 -5.40 -8.69
N VAL A 138 5.54 -4.69 -8.01
CA VAL A 138 5.41 -4.35 -6.58
C VAL A 138 5.23 -2.85 -6.46
N VAL A 139 4.19 -2.44 -5.72
CA VAL A 139 3.96 -1.03 -5.37
C VAL A 139 3.86 -0.89 -3.86
N ASN A 140 4.81 -0.18 -3.28
CA ASN A 140 4.85 0.11 -1.85
C ASN A 140 4.19 1.47 -1.56
N ILE A 141 3.30 1.54 -0.58
CA ILE A 141 2.72 2.82 -0.16
C ILE A 141 3.62 3.46 0.90
N SER A 142 4.37 4.48 0.47
CA SER A 142 5.12 5.37 1.34
C SER A 142 4.22 6.51 1.84
N SER A 143 4.74 7.70 2.04
CA SER A 143 4.02 8.91 2.42
C SER A 143 4.88 10.14 2.14
N ARG A 144 4.31 11.27 1.81
CA ARG A 144 5.04 12.55 1.74
C ARG A 144 5.84 12.85 3.01
N THR A 145 5.45 12.29 4.15
CA THR A 145 6.17 12.52 5.42
C THR A 145 7.64 12.12 5.40
N TRP A 146 8.05 11.22 4.50
CA TRP A 146 9.46 10.89 4.34
C TRP A 146 10.35 12.07 3.91
N LEU A 147 9.74 13.09 3.28
CA LEU A 147 10.39 14.35 2.90
C LEU A 147 10.15 15.46 3.93
N SER A 148 8.91 15.61 4.41
CA SER A 148 8.48 16.76 5.19
C SER A 148 8.52 16.55 6.71
N GLY A 149 8.80 15.33 7.17
CA GLY A 149 8.64 14.97 8.58
C GLY A 149 7.19 14.73 8.98
N GLY A 150 7.00 14.27 10.22
CA GLY A 150 5.72 13.91 10.82
C GLY A 150 5.93 13.07 12.10
N PRO A 151 4.99 12.18 12.47
CA PRO A 151 5.17 11.30 13.62
C PRO A 151 6.46 10.47 13.51
N LEU A 152 7.25 10.39 14.58
CA LEU A 152 8.62 9.87 14.57
C LEU A 152 8.76 8.49 13.90
N ALA A 153 8.15 7.46 14.51
CA ALA A 153 8.25 6.08 14.01
C ALA A 153 7.63 5.93 12.60
N TYR A 154 6.50 6.59 12.36
CA TYR A 154 5.84 6.55 11.05
C TYR A 154 6.71 7.17 9.95
N THR A 155 7.27 8.35 10.20
CA THR A 155 8.17 9.01 9.24
C THR A 155 9.41 8.16 8.96
N ALA A 156 10.05 7.63 10.00
CA ALA A 156 11.19 6.74 9.86
C ALA A 156 10.83 5.49 9.04
N SER A 157 9.68 4.87 9.31
CA SER A 157 9.21 3.70 8.55
C SER A 157 8.94 4.03 7.09
N LYS A 158 8.33 5.19 6.79
CA LYS A 158 8.02 5.59 5.41
C LYS A 158 9.25 6.04 4.61
N ALA A 159 10.27 6.57 5.26
CA ALA A 159 11.60 6.75 4.68
C ALA A 159 12.29 5.39 4.44
N GLY A 160 12.17 4.46 5.39
CA GLY A 160 12.64 3.08 5.23
C GLY A 160 12.00 2.37 4.04
N VAL A 161 10.70 2.56 3.80
CA VAL A 161 10.00 2.02 2.62
C VAL A 161 10.61 2.53 1.30
N VAL A 162 11.05 3.79 1.24
CA VAL A 162 11.77 4.32 0.06
C VAL A 162 13.09 3.61 -0.16
N GLY A 163 13.88 3.41 0.90
CA GLY A 163 15.13 2.63 0.85
C GLY A 163 14.88 1.18 0.45
N LEU A 164 13.90 0.52 1.08
CA LEU A 164 13.50 -0.84 0.77
C LEU A 164 13.06 -1.00 -0.69
N THR A 165 12.28 -0.05 -1.22
CA THR A 165 11.84 -0.04 -2.62
C THR A 165 13.03 -0.11 -3.58
N ARG A 166 14.07 0.67 -3.34
CA ARG A 166 15.28 0.68 -4.16
C ARG A 166 16.10 -0.61 -4.03
N ALA A 167 16.25 -1.13 -2.80
CA ALA A 167 16.95 -2.38 -2.57
C ALA A 167 16.25 -3.55 -3.28
N LEU A 168 14.93 -3.68 -3.10
CA LEU A 168 14.14 -4.72 -3.76
C LEU A 168 14.11 -4.57 -5.29
N ALA A 169 14.13 -3.34 -5.82
CA ALA A 169 14.19 -3.09 -7.26
C ALA A 169 15.46 -3.69 -7.88
N LEU A 170 16.60 -3.59 -7.21
CA LEU A 170 17.86 -4.20 -7.65
C LEU A 170 17.84 -5.74 -7.51
N GLU A 171 17.34 -6.23 -6.37
CA GLU A 171 17.37 -7.66 -6.06
C GLU A 171 16.37 -8.46 -6.93
N LEU A 172 15.23 -7.90 -7.26
CA LEU A 172 14.18 -8.57 -8.01
C LEU A 172 14.25 -8.32 -9.53
N ALA A 173 15.07 -7.39 -10.00
CA ALA A 173 15.26 -7.12 -11.42
C ALA A 173 15.61 -8.36 -12.27
N PRO A 174 16.45 -9.32 -11.80
CA PRO A 174 16.74 -10.55 -12.56
C PRO A 174 15.51 -11.44 -12.80
N LEU A 175 14.40 -11.21 -12.07
CA LEU A 175 13.13 -11.92 -12.24
C LEU A 175 12.09 -11.12 -13.08
N ASP A 176 12.51 -10.01 -13.72
CA ASP A 176 11.63 -9.03 -14.40
C ASP A 176 10.52 -8.48 -13.48
N VAL A 177 10.85 -8.30 -12.20
CA VAL A 177 9.96 -7.68 -11.21
C VAL A 177 10.35 -6.23 -11.01
N THR A 178 9.42 -5.32 -11.28
CA THR A 178 9.61 -3.91 -10.93
C THR A 178 9.11 -3.63 -9.52
N VAL A 179 9.82 -2.78 -8.78
CA VAL A 179 9.44 -2.36 -7.43
C VAL A 179 9.47 -0.84 -7.35
N ASN A 180 8.30 -0.24 -7.10
CA ASN A 180 8.16 1.22 -7.01
C ASN A 180 7.39 1.61 -5.75
N ALA A 181 7.45 2.87 -5.38
CA ALA A 181 6.66 3.42 -4.29
C ALA A 181 5.71 4.52 -4.77
N VAL A 182 4.55 4.61 -4.14
CA VAL A 182 3.66 5.79 -4.22
C VAL A 182 3.73 6.50 -2.87
N ALA A 183 3.92 7.82 -2.90
CA ALA A 183 3.99 8.67 -1.71
C ALA A 183 2.82 9.67 -1.71
N PRO A 184 1.67 9.32 -1.11
CA PRO A 184 0.53 10.23 -0.98
C PRO A 184 0.81 11.37 -0.02
N SER A 185 0.10 12.49 -0.23
CA SER A 185 -0.08 13.54 0.77
C SER A 185 -1.29 13.20 1.66
N MET A 186 -2.01 14.23 2.11
CA MET A 186 -3.20 14.06 2.93
C MET A 186 -4.35 13.46 2.12
N VAL A 187 -4.72 12.24 2.45
CA VAL A 187 -5.93 11.54 1.98
C VAL A 187 -6.91 11.46 3.15
N VAL A 188 -8.14 11.92 2.96
CA VAL A 188 -9.15 11.92 4.02
C VAL A 188 -9.68 10.49 4.23
N THR A 189 -9.29 9.88 5.34
CA THR A 189 -9.65 8.51 5.72
C THR A 189 -9.77 8.38 7.23
N PRO A 190 -10.40 7.34 7.77
CA PRO A 190 -10.40 7.06 9.21
C PRO A 190 -8.97 7.01 9.81
N PHE A 191 -8.00 6.49 9.05
CA PHE A 191 -6.59 6.44 9.45
C PHE A 191 -5.99 7.84 9.71
N THR A 192 -6.32 8.82 8.87
CA THR A 192 -5.79 10.19 9.00
C THR A 192 -6.54 11.01 10.06
N ARG A 193 -7.78 10.61 10.38
CA ARG A 193 -8.57 11.24 11.43
C ARG A 193 -8.14 10.82 12.84
N GLN A 194 -7.56 9.65 13.01
CA GLN A 194 -7.26 9.00 14.29
C GLN A 194 -6.75 9.99 15.36
N GLY A 195 -7.43 10.03 16.51
CA GLY A 195 -7.04 10.80 17.70
C GLY A 195 -7.29 12.31 17.61
N ARG A 196 -8.16 12.78 16.68
CA ARG A 196 -8.55 14.20 16.56
C ARG A 196 -10.04 14.40 16.79
N SER A 197 -10.41 15.53 17.46
CA SER A 197 -11.78 16.03 17.45
C SER A 197 -12.20 16.47 16.06
N ASP A 198 -13.48 16.81 15.87
CA ASP A 198 -13.99 17.30 14.58
C ASP A 198 -13.36 18.63 14.20
N GLU A 199 -13.21 19.55 15.17
CA GLU A 199 -12.59 20.85 14.99
C GLU A 199 -11.11 20.72 14.64
N GLU A 200 -10.35 19.94 15.42
CA GLU A 200 -8.92 19.70 15.18
C GLU A 200 -8.69 19.05 13.81
N PHE A 201 -9.60 18.14 13.41
CA PHE A 201 -9.50 17.51 12.10
C PHE A 201 -9.81 18.47 10.96
N ALA A 202 -10.81 19.33 11.11
CA ALA A 202 -11.16 20.36 10.13
C ALA A 202 -9.99 21.36 9.94
N GLU A 203 -9.38 21.85 11.00
CA GLU A 203 -8.21 22.74 10.95
C GLU A 203 -7.01 22.02 10.29
N PHE A 204 -6.78 20.76 10.65
CA PHE A 204 -5.73 19.95 10.08
C PHE A 204 -5.91 19.79 8.55
N LEU A 205 -7.13 19.51 8.07
CA LEU A 205 -7.44 19.43 6.65
C LEU A 205 -7.26 20.76 5.94
N ALA A 206 -7.76 21.85 6.52
CA ALA A 206 -7.65 23.20 5.95
C ALA A 206 -6.18 23.62 5.77
N ARG A 207 -5.33 23.32 6.76
CA ARG A 207 -3.88 23.55 6.67
C ARG A 207 -3.25 22.77 5.52
N HIS A 208 -3.57 21.47 5.39
CA HIS A 208 -3.02 20.64 4.32
C HIS A 208 -3.50 21.08 2.93
N GLN A 209 -4.76 21.52 2.83
CA GLN A 209 -5.28 22.08 1.58
C GLN A 209 -4.56 23.36 1.17
N LYS A 210 -4.25 24.25 2.12
CA LYS A 210 -3.47 25.47 1.85
C LYS A 210 -2.05 25.17 1.37
N MET A 211 -1.43 24.12 1.90
CA MET A 211 -0.08 23.66 1.50
C MET A 211 -0.06 22.98 0.13
N THR A 212 -1.21 22.58 -0.41
CA THR A 212 -1.28 21.85 -1.67
C THR A 212 -1.51 22.83 -2.83
N PRO A 213 -0.55 23.00 -3.77
CA PRO A 213 -0.73 23.87 -4.94
C PRO A 213 -2.00 23.57 -5.75
N ILE A 214 -2.37 22.32 -5.93
CA ILE A 214 -3.67 21.89 -6.52
C ILE A 214 -4.80 22.05 -5.49
N ARG A 215 -4.94 23.04 -4.78
CA ARG A 215 -6.01 23.54 -3.86
C ARG A 215 -7.11 22.53 -3.44
N ARG A 216 -6.83 21.24 -3.42
CA ARG A 216 -7.67 20.18 -2.87
C ARG A 216 -6.83 19.13 -2.16
N LEU A 217 -7.47 18.32 -1.33
CA LEU A 217 -6.87 17.14 -0.74
C LEU A 217 -6.89 15.98 -1.75
N ALA A 218 -5.98 15.03 -1.59
CA ALA A 218 -5.99 13.82 -2.39
C ALA A 218 -7.17 12.92 -2.00
N THR A 219 -7.73 12.23 -2.97
CA THR A 219 -8.72 11.18 -2.75
C THR A 219 -8.05 9.79 -2.82
N PRO A 220 -8.69 8.74 -2.29
CA PRO A 220 -8.20 7.38 -2.48
C PRO A 220 -8.02 7.02 -3.96
N GLU A 221 -8.87 7.53 -4.84
CA GLU A 221 -8.85 7.29 -6.29
C GLU A 221 -7.65 7.95 -6.98
N ASP A 222 -7.21 9.14 -6.51
CA ASP A 222 -5.97 9.77 -7.01
C ASP A 222 -4.76 8.84 -6.78
N VAL A 223 -4.72 8.21 -5.61
CA VAL A 223 -3.64 7.27 -5.26
C VAL A 223 -3.79 5.94 -6.01
N ALA A 224 -5.01 5.42 -6.09
CA ALA A 224 -5.30 4.18 -6.80
C ALA A 224 -4.93 4.26 -8.29
N GLY A 225 -5.12 5.42 -8.93
CA GLY A 225 -4.71 5.68 -10.31
C GLY A 225 -3.19 5.56 -10.49
N ALA A 226 -2.41 6.13 -9.59
CA ALA A 226 -0.95 6.04 -9.61
C ALA A 226 -0.44 4.61 -9.35
N VAL A 227 -1.06 3.91 -8.38
CA VAL A 227 -0.76 2.50 -8.09
C VAL A 227 -1.05 1.62 -9.31
N ALA A 228 -2.21 1.79 -9.93
CA ALA A 228 -2.61 1.01 -11.10
C ALA A 228 -1.66 1.23 -12.28
N PHE A 229 -1.20 2.46 -12.51
CA PHE A 229 -0.19 2.75 -13.52
C PHE A 229 1.11 1.99 -13.24
N LEU A 230 1.68 2.11 -12.02
CA LEU A 230 2.93 1.44 -11.66
C LEU A 230 2.80 -0.09 -11.63
N ALA A 231 1.60 -0.62 -11.36
CA ALA A 231 1.30 -2.05 -11.38
C ALA A 231 0.95 -2.57 -12.79
N SER A 232 0.93 -1.71 -13.81
CA SER A 232 0.54 -2.06 -15.18
C SER A 232 1.75 -2.44 -16.05
N PRO A 233 1.54 -3.08 -17.20
CA PRO A 233 2.60 -3.34 -18.18
C PRO A 233 3.27 -2.06 -18.72
N GLN A 234 2.55 -0.92 -18.75
CA GLN A 234 3.08 0.35 -19.23
C GLN A 234 4.24 0.87 -18.37
N ALA A 235 4.30 0.50 -17.10
CA ALA A 235 5.40 0.84 -16.20
C ALA A 235 6.52 -0.23 -16.18
N GLY A 236 6.58 -1.12 -17.15
CA GLY A 236 7.50 -2.26 -17.16
C GLY A 236 8.99 -1.90 -17.16
N PHE A 237 9.35 -0.65 -17.48
CA PHE A 237 10.74 -0.15 -17.44
C PHE A 237 10.95 0.91 -16.36
N ILE A 238 10.02 1.00 -15.39
CA ILE A 238 10.10 1.91 -14.24
C ILE A 238 10.31 1.05 -12.98
N THR A 239 11.46 1.22 -12.31
CA THR A 239 11.76 0.50 -11.07
C THR A 239 12.64 1.35 -10.14
N GLY A 240 12.47 1.21 -8.84
CA GLY A 240 13.19 1.97 -7.82
C GLY A 240 12.68 3.41 -7.60
N GLU A 241 11.58 3.79 -8.25
CA GLU A 241 11.06 5.16 -8.23
C GLU A 241 10.05 5.41 -7.11
N VAL A 242 9.92 6.69 -6.74
CA VAL A 242 8.94 7.18 -5.77
C VAL A 242 8.03 8.21 -6.46
N LEU A 243 6.81 7.81 -6.78
CA LEU A 243 5.81 8.69 -7.39
C LEU A 243 5.02 9.44 -6.31
N HIS A 244 5.18 10.75 -6.25
CA HIS A 244 4.46 11.61 -5.31
C HIS A 244 3.05 11.92 -5.81
N VAL A 245 2.02 11.49 -5.06
CA VAL A 245 0.61 11.82 -5.30
C VAL A 245 0.18 12.82 -4.24
N CYS A 246 0.62 14.06 -4.38
CA CYS A 246 0.49 15.08 -3.34
C CYS A 246 0.16 16.49 -3.87
N GLY A 247 -0.34 16.59 -5.11
CA GLY A 247 -0.81 17.86 -5.67
C GLY A 247 0.21 19.00 -5.62
N GLY A 248 1.51 18.68 -5.64
CA GLY A 248 2.61 19.65 -5.55
C GLY A 248 3.01 20.01 -4.11
N ALA A 249 2.38 19.43 -3.08
CA ALA A 249 2.70 19.73 -1.68
C ALA A 249 4.16 19.44 -1.28
N GLN A 250 4.87 18.57 -2.00
CA GLN A 250 6.29 18.31 -1.80
C GLN A 250 7.19 19.47 -2.26
N LEU A 251 6.68 20.34 -3.13
CA LEU A 251 7.41 21.51 -3.66
C LEU A 251 7.14 22.77 -2.85
N ALA A 252 6.08 22.77 -2.03
CA ALA A 252 5.73 23.94 -1.22
C ALA A 252 6.70 24.04 -0.04
N PRO A 253 7.18 25.25 0.29
CA PRO A 253 7.88 25.47 1.55
C PRO A 253 6.96 25.10 2.72
N ALA A 254 7.53 24.54 3.78
CA ALA A 254 6.78 24.34 5.01
C ALA A 254 6.24 25.69 5.51
N PRO A 255 4.99 25.76 5.98
CA PRO A 255 4.40 26.98 6.48
C PRO A 255 5.11 27.47 7.73
#